data_1db3f669a96b6cb6f4a480d7477dcda3
#
_entry.id   1db3f669a96b6cb6f4a480d7477dcda3
#
_cell.length_a   1.000
_cell.length_b   1.000
_cell.length_c   1.000
_cell.angle_alpha   90.00
_cell.angle_beta   90.00
_cell.angle_gamma   90.00
#
_symmetry.space_group_name_H-M   'P 1'
#
loop_
_entity.id
_entity.type
_entity.pdbx_description
1 polymer ?
#
loop_
_entity_poly.entity_id
_entity_poly.type
_entity_poly.pdbx_seq_one_letter_code
_entity_poly.pdbx_strand_id
1 'polypeptide(L)'
;MKKLSFKYPFYLSLTLLFLVGCQTDKNKDKEVFKEEKFNPNAYERAREFADKNPVTLFGGTKDKNTNFEFGTSNVLWRASLKTLDFMPLTTVDYSGGIIITDWYSEGKLNKEQIKIQIRFVSTELRSESIQVISYKKICETNNECTNVVGNENFNREIKDLIINSARQIRIEENKKK
;
A
#
# COMPACT_ATOMS: atom_id res chain seq x y z
N MET A 1 5.07 78.98 -10.05
CA MET A 1 3.99 78.18 -9.41
C MET A 1 4.07 76.73 -9.94
N LYS A 2 4.66 75.81 -9.15
CA LYS A 2 4.84 74.42 -9.52
C LYS A 2 3.57 73.67 -9.25
N LYS A 3 2.94 73.08 -10.27
CA LYS A 3 1.78 72.14 -10.13
C LYS A 3 2.29 70.86 -9.52
N LEU A 4 1.89 70.57 -8.29
CA LEU A 4 2.10 69.26 -7.66
C LEU A 4 1.20 68.24 -8.36
N SER A 5 1.83 67.25 -8.99
CA SER A 5 1.17 66.14 -9.65
C SER A 5 0.58 65.19 -8.60
N PHE A 6 -0.74 65.07 -8.62
CA PHE A 6 -1.57 64.29 -7.69
C PHE A 6 -1.56 62.78 -8.12
N LYS A 7 -0.43 62.12 -7.88
CA LYS A 7 -0.27 60.69 -8.16
C LYS A 7 -0.25 59.77 -6.89
N TYR A 8 -0.36 60.35 -5.71
CA TYR A 8 -0.24 59.62 -4.44
C TYR A 8 -1.52 59.01 -3.83
N PRO A 9 -2.75 59.39 -4.17
CA PRO A 9 -3.93 58.78 -3.54
C PRO A 9 -4.15 57.33 -3.96
N PHE A 10 -3.64 56.94 -5.13
CA PHE A 10 -3.82 55.55 -5.60
C PHE A 10 -2.96 54.55 -4.84
N TYR A 11 -1.73 54.96 -4.46
CA TYR A 11 -0.83 54.10 -3.65
C TYR A 11 -1.25 54.02 -2.20
N LEU A 12 -1.86 55.10 -1.65
CA LEU A 12 -2.37 55.09 -0.28
C LEU A 12 -3.59 54.18 -0.13
N SER A 13 -4.43 54.08 -1.15
CA SER A 13 -5.56 53.13 -1.20
C SER A 13 -5.09 51.68 -1.33
N LEU A 14 -4.01 51.42 -2.07
CA LEU A 14 -3.48 50.10 -2.26
C LEU A 14 -2.79 49.54 -1.00
N THR A 15 -2.14 50.39 -0.21
CA THR A 15 -1.53 49.98 1.07
C THR A 15 -2.54 49.75 2.18
N LEU A 16 -3.71 50.39 2.13
CA LEU A 16 -4.80 50.16 3.10
C LEU A 16 -5.50 48.82 2.88
N LEU A 17 -5.48 48.26 1.66
CA LEU A 17 -6.06 46.95 1.33
C LEU A 17 -5.24 45.77 1.85
N PHE A 18 -3.98 45.96 2.18
CA PHE A 18 -3.12 44.90 2.74
C PHE A 18 -3.20 44.73 4.26
N LEU A 19 -3.92 45.63 4.98
CA LEU A 19 -4.07 45.55 6.42
C LEU A 19 -5.36 44.86 6.92
N VAL A 20 -6.19 44.37 5.99
CA VAL A 20 -7.46 43.66 6.34
C VAL A 20 -7.35 42.15 6.06
N GLY A 21 -6.26 41.55 6.42
CA GLY A 21 -6.05 40.15 6.15
C GLY A 21 -5.36 39.37 7.26
N CYS A 22 -5.91 39.36 8.47
CA CYS A 22 -5.67 38.35 9.50
C CYS A 22 -6.64 38.56 10.65
N GLN A 23 -7.92 38.31 10.43
CA GLN A 23 -8.80 37.94 11.52
C GLN A 23 -8.64 36.43 11.70
N THR A 24 -7.71 36.03 12.53
CA THR A 24 -7.65 34.71 13.13
C THR A 24 -8.90 34.56 13.99
N ASP A 25 -9.78 33.67 13.58
CA ASP A 25 -10.97 33.27 14.30
C ASP A 25 -10.55 32.61 15.62
N LYS A 26 -10.43 33.39 16.69
CA LYS A 26 -10.06 32.95 18.03
C LYS A 26 -11.06 32.01 18.70
N ASN A 27 -12.13 31.64 18.00
CA ASN A 27 -13.15 30.75 18.53
C ASN A 27 -13.03 29.29 18.03
N LYS A 28 -12.11 28.98 17.09
CA LYS A 28 -11.95 27.60 16.62
C LYS A 28 -10.92 26.80 17.40
N ASP A 29 -10.03 27.50 18.14
CA ASP A 29 -8.95 26.84 18.89
C ASP A 29 -9.33 26.45 20.32
N LYS A 30 -10.56 26.75 20.77
CA LYS A 30 -11.01 26.40 22.14
C LYS A 30 -11.60 24.99 22.29
N GLU A 31 -11.84 24.27 21.21
CA GLU A 31 -12.37 22.89 21.30
C GLU A 31 -11.31 21.79 21.20
N VAL A 32 -10.07 22.11 20.85
CA VAL A 32 -9.03 21.09 20.58
C VAL A 32 -8.22 20.73 21.82
N PHE A 33 -8.18 21.57 22.84
CA PHE A 33 -7.51 21.26 24.11
C PHE A 33 -8.55 21.24 25.25
N LYS A 34 -9.36 20.19 25.32
CA LYS A 34 -9.82 19.73 26.64
C LYS A 34 -8.56 19.32 27.39
N GLU A 35 -8.22 20.02 28.45
CA GLU A 35 -7.23 19.58 29.41
C GLU A 35 -7.70 18.22 29.99
N GLU A 36 -7.36 17.14 29.31
CA GLU A 36 -7.42 15.82 29.93
C GLU A 36 -6.44 15.87 31.08
N LYS A 37 -6.96 15.78 32.31
CA LYS A 37 -6.15 15.73 33.51
C LYS A 37 -5.12 14.63 33.33
N PHE A 38 -3.86 15.03 33.16
CA PHE A 38 -2.75 14.09 33.00
C PHE A 38 -2.68 13.22 34.25
N ASN A 39 -2.98 11.94 34.12
CA ASN A 39 -2.82 10.98 35.20
C ASN A 39 -1.34 10.63 35.32
N PRO A 40 -0.67 10.93 36.48
CA PRO A 40 0.75 10.65 36.67
C PRO A 40 1.06 9.15 36.74
N ASN A 41 0.06 8.29 36.97
CA ASN A 41 0.23 6.86 37.04
C ASN A 41 0.34 6.25 35.62
N ALA A 42 1.53 5.78 35.26
CA ALA A 42 1.78 5.17 33.96
C ALA A 42 0.95 3.90 33.70
N TYR A 43 0.68 3.11 34.78
CA TYR A 43 -0.12 1.90 34.66
C TYR A 43 -1.60 2.19 34.38
N GLU A 44 -2.17 3.17 35.08
CA GLU A 44 -3.56 3.58 34.83
C GLU A 44 -3.75 4.19 33.45
N ARG A 45 -2.80 5.00 32.97
CA ARG A 45 -2.81 5.53 31.60
C ARG A 45 -2.77 4.42 30.56
N ALA A 46 -1.91 3.41 30.77
CA ALA A 46 -1.83 2.26 29.87
C ALA A 46 -3.14 1.46 29.85
N ARG A 47 -3.77 1.29 31.02
CA ARG A 47 -5.05 0.60 31.16
C ARG A 47 -6.19 1.38 30.50
N GLU A 48 -6.28 2.69 30.74
CA GLU A 48 -7.26 3.57 30.11
C GLU A 48 -7.09 3.65 28.59
N PHE A 49 -5.85 3.63 28.10
CA PHE A 49 -5.54 3.54 26.68
C PHE A 49 -5.98 2.20 26.10
N ALA A 50 -5.75 1.11 26.79
CA ALA A 50 -6.18 -0.22 26.37
C ALA A 50 -7.72 -0.37 26.37
N ASP A 51 -8.40 0.21 27.35
CA ASP A 51 -9.87 0.21 27.43
C ASP A 51 -10.51 1.08 26.33
N LYS A 52 -9.91 2.24 26.01
CA LYS A 52 -10.36 3.12 24.92
C LYS A 52 -10.00 2.58 23.53
N ASN A 53 -8.93 1.80 23.44
CA ASN A 53 -8.45 1.17 22.21
C ASN A 53 -8.23 -0.32 22.46
N PRO A 54 -9.27 -1.13 22.48
CA PRO A 54 -9.11 -2.56 22.69
C PRO A 54 -8.33 -3.13 21.51
N VAL A 55 -7.00 -3.20 21.67
CA VAL A 55 -6.12 -3.95 20.77
C VAL A 55 -6.39 -5.41 21.07
N THR A 56 -7.31 -6.00 20.35
CA THR A 56 -7.46 -7.45 20.39
C THR A 56 -6.24 -8.06 19.74
N LEU A 57 -5.45 -8.78 20.53
CA LEU A 57 -4.25 -9.51 20.07
C LEU A 57 -4.57 -10.53 18.96
N PHE A 58 -5.85 -10.79 18.71
CA PHE A 58 -6.42 -11.63 17.67
C PHE A 58 -7.60 -10.92 16.97
N GLY A 59 -7.35 -9.73 16.41
CA GLY A 59 -8.18 -9.13 15.37
C GLY A 59 -9.67 -8.99 15.67
N GLY A 60 -10.06 -8.06 16.49
CA GLY A 60 -11.46 -7.79 16.79
C GLY A 60 -11.80 -6.32 16.93
N THR A 61 -11.39 -5.47 16.00
CA THR A 61 -12.07 -4.20 15.78
C THR A 61 -13.17 -4.42 14.75
N LYS A 62 -14.39 -3.93 15.04
CA LYS A 62 -15.54 -3.99 14.13
C LYS A 62 -15.39 -3.13 12.86
N ASP A 63 -14.21 -2.63 12.58
CA ASP A 63 -13.88 -2.02 11.30
C ASP A 63 -13.67 -3.12 10.27
N LYS A 64 -14.64 -3.25 9.38
CA LYS A 64 -14.72 -4.23 8.29
C LYS A 64 -13.61 -4.13 7.23
N ASN A 65 -12.46 -3.52 7.55
CA ASN A 65 -11.31 -3.35 6.68
C ASN A 65 -10.00 -3.73 7.36
N THR A 66 -9.97 -4.83 8.11
CA THR A 66 -8.68 -5.34 8.61
C THR A 66 -7.93 -6.05 7.48
N ASN A 67 -6.61 -5.85 7.42
CA ASN A 67 -5.69 -6.47 6.47
C ASN A 67 -5.83 -8.01 6.38
N PHE A 68 -6.41 -8.65 7.39
CA PHE A 68 -6.67 -10.09 7.41
C PHE A 68 -7.73 -10.53 6.39
N GLU A 69 -8.77 -9.70 6.15
CA GLU A 69 -9.76 -9.95 5.10
C GLU A 69 -9.16 -9.86 3.69
N PHE A 70 -8.11 -9.05 3.50
CA PHE A 70 -7.42 -8.94 2.22
C PHE A 70 -6.86 -10.29 1.76
N GLY A 71 -6.20 -11.01 2.66
CA GLY A 71 -5.57 -12.29 2.31
C GLY A 71 -6.56 -13.44 2.06
N THR A 72 -7.65 -13.49 2.82
CA THR A 72 -8.63 -14.60 2.71
C THR A 72 -9.76 -14.33 1.74
N SER A 73 -10.24 -13.09 1.64
CA SER A 73 -11.34 -12.70 0.75
C SER A 73 -10.87 -12.25 -0.64
N ASN A 74 -9.65 -11.77 -0.77
CA ASN A 74 -9.15 -11.30 -2.06
C ASN A 74 -8.88 -12.47 -3.02
N VAL A 75 -9.68 -12.53 -4.06
CA VAL A 75 -9.61 -13.60 -5.08
C VAL A 75 -8.28 -13.56 -5.84
N LEU A 76 -7.74 -12.35 -6.11
CA LEU A 76 -6.44 -12.20 -6.78
C LEU A 76 -5.30 -12.76 -5.93
N TRP A 77 -5.33 -12.53 -4.63
CA TRP A 77 -4.34 -13.06 -3.69
C TRP A 77 -4.32 -14.59 -3.69
N ARG A 78 -5.49 -15.21 -3.53
CA ARG A 78 -5.61 -16.66 -3.55
C ARG A 78 -5.23 -17.28 -4.90
N ALA A 79 -5.60 -16.62 -6.00
CA ALA A 79 -5.20 -17.02 -7.33
C ALA A 79 -3.69 -16.96 -7.53
N SER A 80 -3.03 -15.91 -7.00
CA SER A 80 -1.57 -15.77 -7.08
C SER A 80 -0.85 -16.88 -6.32
N LEU A 81 -1.29 -17.19 -5.10
CA LEU A 81 -0.74 -18.30 -4.32
C LEU A 81 -0.93 -19.64 -5.05
N LYS A 82 -2.12 -19.87 -5.61
CA LYS A 82 -2.41 -21.08 -6.39
C LYS A 82 -1.55 -21.18 -7.66
N THR A 83 -1.32 -20.06 -8.33
CA THR A 83 -0.51 -20.03 -9.56
C THR A 83 0.99 -20.25 -9.26
N LEU A 84 1.46 -19.82 -8.09
CA LEU A 84 2.86 -19.94 -7.65
C LEU A 84 3.11 -21.18 -6.76
N ASP A 85 2.16 -22.06 -6.58
CA ASP A 85 2.21 -23.18 -5.64
C ASP A 85 3.41 -24.13 -5.87
N PHE A 86 3.91 -24.20 -7.11
CA PHE A 86 5.10 -24.99 -7.45
C PHE A 86 6.44 -24.35 -7.06
N MET A 87 6.44 -23.08 -6.65
CA MET A 87 7.65 -22.32 -6.28
C MET A 87 7.70 -22.08 -4.77
N PRO A 88 8.85 -22.26 -4.12
CA PRO A 88 8.99 -21.86 -2.72
C PRO A 88 8.83 -20.35 -2.58
N LEU A 89 8.16 -19.91 -1.52
CA LEU A 89 7.90 -18.51 -1.23
C LEU A 89 8.88 -18.00 -0.17
N THR A 90 9.54 -16.86 -0.44
CA THR A 90 10.46 -16.20 0.50
C THR A 90 9.71 -15.17 1.35
N THR A 91 8.80 -14.41 0.74
CA THR A 91 8.05 -13.35 1.42
C THR A 91 6.61 -13.38 1.01
N VAL A 92 5.73 -13.38 2.02
CA VAL A 92 4.29 -13.29 1.85
C VAL A 92 3.80 -12.25 2.85
N ASP A 93 3.62 -11.01 2.39
CA ASP A 93 3.15 -9.91 3.22
C ASP A 93 1.76 -9.46 2.77
N TYR A 94 0.77 -9.83 3.58
CA TYR A 94 -0.63 -9.46 3.36
C TYR A 94 -0.85 -7.94 3.48
N SER A 95 -0.19 -7.30 4.43
CA SER A 95 -0.36 -5.88 4.71
C SER A 95 0.23 -5.02 3.61
N GLY A 96 1.42 -5.39 3.16
CA GLY A 96 2.11 -4.71 2.06
C GLY A 96 1.62 -5.13 0.68
N GLY A 97 0.78 -6.16 0.59
CA GLY A 97 0.28 -6.67 -0.68
C GLY A 97 1.40 -7.19 -1.58
N ILE A 98 2.36 -7.96 -1.01
CA ILE A 98 3.52 -8.44 -1.75
C ILE A 98 3.68 -9.94 -1.55
N ILE A 99 3.94 -10.65 -2.66
CA ILE A 99 4.40 -12.04 -2.68
C ILE A 99 5.72 -12.10 -3.44
N ILE A 100 6.73 -12.75 -2.86
CA ILE A 100 8.02 -12.96 -3.48
C ILE A 100 8.37 -14.44 -3.36
N THR A 101 8.69 -15.07 -4.50
CA THR A 101 9.19 -16.45 -4.51
C THR A 101 10.68 -16.49 -4.19
N ASP A 102 11.19 -17.66 -3.89
CA ASP A 102 12.62 -17.90 -3.93
C ASP A 102 13.09 -18.16 -5.38
N TRP A 103 14.39 -18.32 -5.57
CA TRP A 103 14.95 -18.73 -6.84
C TRP A 103 14.53 -20.16 -7.16
N TYR A 104 13.91 -20.35 -8.30
CA TYR A 104 13.43 -21.65 -8.78
C TYR A 104 14.09 -22.01 -10.10
N SER A 105 14.45 -23.28 -10.24
CA SER A 105 15.02 -23.85 -11.46
C SER A 105 14.38 -25.20 -11.75
N GLU A 106 13.92 -25.39 -12.96
CA GLU A 106 13.28 -26.65 -13.39
C GLU A 106 14.29 -27.69 -13.86
N GLY A 107 15.55 -27.33 -14.06
CA GLY A 107 16.59 -28.19 -14.62
C GLY A 107 17.63 -28.68 -13.61
N LYS A 108 18.20 -29.86 -13.87
CA LYS A 108 19.30 -30.46 -13.05
C LYS A 108 20.58 -29.63 -13.05
N LEU A 109 20.79 -28.75 -14.01
CA LEU A 109 22.04 -27.99 -14.19
C LEU A 109 22.04 -26.63 -13.51
N ASN A 110 20.89 -26.18 -12.93
CA ASN A 110 20.72 -24.89 -12.22
C ASN A 110 21.34 -23.65 -12.93
N LYS A 111 21.57 -23.73 -14.24
CA LYS A 111 22.20 -22.65 -15.02
C LYS A 111 21.28 -21.42 -15.10
N GLU A 112 19.99 -21.63 -15.06
CA GLU A 112 18.99 -20.57 -15.08
C GLU A 112 18.02 -20.75 -13.92
N GLN A 113 17.82 -19.69 -13.17
CA GLN A 113 16.86 -19.64 -12.07
C GLN A 113 15.94 -18.45 -12.26
N ILE A 114 14.69 -18.59 -11.86
CA ILE A 114 13.69 -17.54 -11.96
C ILE A 114 13.17 -17.20 -10.55
N LYS A 115 12.98 -15.92 -10.29
CA LYS A 115 12.34 -15.39 -9.10
C LYS A 115 11.19 -14.48 -9.54
N ILE A 116 10.03 -14.60 -8.91
CA ILE A 116 8.85 -13.83 -9.25
C ILE A 116 8.46 -12.96 -8.04
N GLN A 117 8.18 -11.70 -8.31
CA GLN A 117 7.61 -10.76 -7.36
C GLN A 117 6.25 -10.30 -7.87
N ILE A 118 5.22 -10.42 -7.03
CA ILE A 118 3.88 -9.92 -7.29
C ILE A 118 3.58 -8.81 -6.28
N ARG A 119 3.10 -7.67 -6.76
CA ARG A 119 2.60 -6.57 -5.95
C ARG A 119 1.14 -6.32 -6.27
N PHE A 120 0.32 -6.23 -5.25
CA PHE A 120 -1.10 -5.91 -5.36
C PHE A 120 -1.29 -4.41 -5.16
N VAL A 121 -1.91 -3.77 -6.12
CA VAL A 121 -2.20 -2.32 -6.11
C VAL A 121 -3.65 -2.07 -5.71
N SER A 122 -4.53 -3.03 -6.00
CA SER A 122 -5.97 -2.96 -5.73
C SER A 122 -6.53 -4.37 -5.49
N THR A 123 -7.71 -4.44 -4.90
CA THR A 123 -8.45 -5.70 -4.66
C THR A 123 -9.39 -6.09 -5.80
N GLU A 124 -9.53 -5.23 -6.80
CA GLU A 124 -10.42 -5.44 -7.91
C GLU A 124 -9.88 -6.49 -8.89
N LEU A 125 -10.78 -7.29 -9.47
CA LEU A 125 -10.41 -8.33 -10.43
C LEU A 125 -10.14 -7.73 -11.81
N ARG A 126 -9.01 -7.02 -11.92
CA ARG A 126 -8.52 -6.37 -13.15
C ARG A 126 -7.02 -6.58 -13.31
N SER A 127 -6.53 -6.50 -14.54
CA SER A 127 -5.11 -6.68 -14.86
C SER A 127 -4.22 -5.60 -14.22
N GLU A 128 -4.74 -4.39 -14.07
CA GLU A 128 -4.04 -3.24 -13.47
C GLU A 128 -3.89 -3.38 -11.94
N SER A 129 -4.68 -4.27 -11.32
CA SER A 129 -4.67 -4.48 -9.87
C SER A 129 -3.45 -5.24 -9.37
N ILE A 130 -2.69 -5.87 -10.27
CA ILE A 130 -1.46 -6.60 -9.95
C ILE A 130 -0.31 -6.19 -10.85
N GLN A 131 0.88 -6.12 -10.26
CA GLN A 131 2.14 -5.94 -10.95
C GLN A 131 2.98 -7.20 -10.75
N VAL A 132 3.47 -7.76 -11.85
CA VAL A 132 4.33 -8.94 -11.84
C VAL A 132 5.68 -8.53 -12.39
N ILE A 133 6.73 -8.83 -11.65
CA ILE A 133 8.12 -8.62 -12.06
C ILE A 133 8.85 -9.95 -11.86
N SER A 134 9.48 -10.44 -12.90
CA SER A 134 10.38 -11.59 -12.80
C SER A 134 11.84 -11.17 -12.84
N TYR A 135 12.67 -11.97 -12.22
CA TYR A 135 14.12 -11.87 -12.26
C TYR A 135 14.67 -13.20 -12.73
N LYS A 136 15.67 -13.14 -13.57
CA LYS A 136 16.37 -14.33 -14.07
C LYS A 136 17.82 -14.28 -13.58
N LYS A 137 18.28 -15.37 -13.02
CA LYS A 137 19.67 -15.57 -12.63
C LYS A 137 20.28 -16.58 -13.58
N ILE A 138 21.35 -16.18 -14.25
CA ILE A 138 22.08 -17.00 -15.22
C ILE A 138 23.47 -17.26 -14.65
N CYS A 139 23.81 -18.53 -14.47
CA CYS A 139 25.12 -18.93 -13.96
C CYS A 139 25.93 -19.60 -15.05
N GLU A 140 27.16 -19.14 -15.25
CA GLU A 140 28.15 -19.77 -16.16
C GLU A 140 28.87 -20.93 -15.48
N THR A 141 29.66 -21.64 -16.27
CA THR A 141 30.38 -22.86 -15.83
C THR A 141 31.46 -22.57 -14.76
N ASN A 142 31.90 -21.33 -14.65
CA ASN A 142 32.87 -20.83 -13.66
C ASN A 142 32.24 -20.40 -12.32
N ASN A 143 30.93 -20.67 -12.09
CA ASN A 143 30.16 -20.22 -10.94
C ASN A 143 29.89 -18.69 -10.85
N GLU A 144 30.19 -17.95 -11.90
CA GLU A 144 29.75 -16.55 -11.99
C GLU A 144 28.27 -16.49 -12.38
N CYS A 145 27.49 -15.78 -11.57
CA CYS A 145 26.06 -15.64 -11.79
C CYS A 145 25.68 -14.16 -12.00
N THR A 146 24.92 -13.90 -13.05
CA THR A 146 24.37 -12.57 -13.36
C THR A 146 22.86 -12.57 -13.16
N ASN A 147 22.36 -11.53 -12.48
CA ASN A 147 20.93 -11.31 -12.30
C ASN A 147 20.44 -10.28 -13.31
N VAL A 148 19.40 -10.61 -14.05
CA VAL A 148 18.75 -9.73 -15.02
C VAL A 148 17.25 -9.65 -14.73
N VAL A 149 16.62 -8.51 -15.08
CA VAL A 149 15.17 -8.40 -15.05
C VAL A 149 14.60 -9.29 -16.13
N GLY A 150 13.55 -10.02 -15.82
CA GLY A 150 12.90 -10.94 -16.75
C GLY A 150 12.15 -10.21 -17.88
N ASN A 151 11.72 -10.99 -18.85
CA ASN A 151 11.04 -10.50 -20.04
C ASN A 151 9.61 -10.02 -19.69
N GLU A 152 9.19 -8.88 -20.23
CA GLU A 152 7.84 -8.35 -20.07
C GLU A 152 6.75 -9.30 -20.60
N ASN A 153 7.02 -10.07 -21.66
CA ASN A 153 6.07 -11.05 -22.16
C ASN A 153 5.80 -12.15 -21.12
N PHE A 154 6.85 -12.64 -20.46
CA PHE A 154 6.71 -13.61 -19.38
C PHE A 154 5.95 -13.03 -18.18
N ASN A 155 6.25 -11.78 -17.78
CA ASN A 155 5.54 -11.11 -16.70
C ASN A 155 4.04 -10.97 -17.02
N ARG A 156 3.70 -10.66 -18.27
CA ARG A 156 2.32 -10.56 -18.74
C ARG A 156 1.62 -11.92 -18.74
N GLU A 157 2.29 -12.97 -19.19
CA GLU A 157 1.75 -14.33 -19.18
C GLU A 157 1.41 -14.79 -17.76
N ILE A 158 2.32 -14.61 -16.80
CA ILE A 158 2.05 -14.92 -15.38
C ILE A 158 0.87 -14.09 -14.85
N LYS A 159 0.81 -12.81 -15.20
CA LYS A 159 -0.32 -11.94 -14.82
C LYS A 159 -1.65 -12.49 -15.37
N ASP A 160 -1.68 -12.86 -16.64
CA ASP A 160 -2.88 -13.38 -17.29
C ASP A 160 -3.32 -14.71 -16.68
N LEU A 161 -2.38 -15.61 -16.34
CA LEU A 161 -2.67 -16.84 -15.61
C LEU A 161 -3.31 -16.56 -14.25
N ILE A 162 -2.78 -15.61 -13.49
CA ILE A 162 -3.35 -15.20 -12.19
C ILE A 162 -4.77 -14.65 -12.35
N ILE A 163 -4.99 -13.75 -13.31
CA ILE A 163 -6.31 -13.16 -13.57
C ILE A 163 -7.32 -14.22 -13.98
N ASN A 164 -6.93 -15.16 -14.83
CA ASN A 164 -7.79 -16.26 -15.25
C ASN A 164 -8.09 -17.20 -14.09
N SER A 165 -7.12 -17.58 -13.28
CA SER A 165 -7.31 -18.35 -12.06
C SER A 165 -8.27 -17.64 -11.08
N ALA A 166 -8.13 -16.34 -10.91
CA ALA A 166 -8.99 -15.54 -10.06
C ALA A 166 -10.45 -15.51 -10.56
N ARG A 167 -10.65 -15.42 -11.86
CA ARG A 167 -11.99 -15.52 -12.47
C ARG A 167 -12.64 -16.88 -12.19
N GLN A 168 -11.88 -17.97 -12.31
CA GLN A 168 -12.39 -19.31 -12.00
C GLN A 168 -12.80 -19.43 -10.53
N ILE A 169 -11.96 -19.00 -9.61
CA ILE A 169 -12.28 -18.99 -8.17
C ILE A 169 -13.58 -18.20 -7.90
N ARG A 170 -13.74 -17.03 -8.51
CA ARG A 170 -14.94 -16.19 -8.36
C ARG A 170 -16.20 -16.90 -8.89
N ILE A 171 -16.11 -17.60 -10.02
CA ILE A 171 -17.23 -18.37 -10.60
C ILE A 171 -17.62 -19.51 -9.68
N GLU A 172 -16.65 -20.24 -9.13
CA GLU A 172 -16.88 -21.34 -8.20
C GLU A 172 -17.56 -20.89 -6.91
N GLU A 173 -17.16 -19.74 -6.37
CA GLU A 173 -17.77 -19.13 -5.18
C GLU A 173 -19.23 -18.73 -5.43
N ASN A 174 -19.51 -18.16 -6.59
CA ASN A 174 -20.87 -17.73 -6.94
C ASN A 174 -21.83 -18.93 -7.16
N LYS A 175 -21.31 -20.10 -7.53
CA LYS A 175 -22.11 -21.33 -7.67
C LYS A 175 -22.46 -22.00 -6.32
N LYS A 176 -21.71 -21.66 -5.25
CA LYS A 176 -21.91 -22.23 -3.90
C LYS A 176 -22.83 -21.40 -3.02
N LYS A 177 -23.19 -20.20 -3.47
CA LYS A 177 -24.19 -19.33 -2.83
C LYS A 177 -25.59 -19.59 -3.35
#